data_814ac602bdededf971bfd3bc399b9f9b
#
_entry.id   814ac602bdededf971bfd3bc399b9f9b
#
_cell.length_a   1.000
_cell.length_b   1.000
_cell.length_c   1.000
_cell.angle_alpha   90.00
_cell.angle_beta   90.00
_cell.angle_gamma   90.00
#
_symmetry.space_group_name_H-M   'P 1'
#
loop_
_entity.id
_entity.type
_entity.pdbx_description
1 polymer ?
#
loop_
_entity_poly.entity_id
_entity_poly.type
_entity_poly.pdbx_seq_one_letter_code
_entity_poly.pdbx_strand_id
1 'polypeptide(L)'
;MTGSTALMRNPPSKGQPSLPSAQPVDIAMSERRTAEVEMARVLRTEPTRMALDSSGAGIAHWRHDPLHDVVEPMSHHVIMAYNGVIQRMERRSGKSASIGTFRPGVVIIIPEGSSSRWDIPKPVDVVQLYLPNATLKRVAGEAGIAGAADLLERTAHPDPITSRLLLSAADALDGNGVLDTLFRHQVTDLLATRVLAAHTGSLATFHPTMGGLSPKVLLRAIERLRSDSDADVSLDALASDAGLSRFHFCRAFKESTGLSPHAWLRQHRLEQAMNMLRESDDPVVSIAAALGYSSQTAFAAAFRKLTGETPSEWRRRMR
;
A
#
# COMPACT_ATOMS: atom_id res chain seq x y z
N MET A 1 -50.62 -78.33 11.17
CA MET A 1 -51.23 -77.79 10.24
C MET A 1 -51.05 -76.24 10.24
N THR A 2 -50.18 -75.60 10.27
CA THR A 2 -50.02 -74.12 10.15
C THR A 2 -48.54 -73.84 9.83
N GLY A 3 -48.28 -73.56 8.55
CA GLY A 3 -46.96 -73.18 8.07
C GLY A 3 -46.68 -71.73 8.34
N SER A 4 -45.57 -71.45 9.00
CA SER A 4 -45.10 -70.11 9.22
C SER A 4 -43.97 -69.80 8.27
N THR A 5 -44.19 -68.83 7.36
CA THR A 5 -43.24 -68.37 6.38
C THR A 5 -42.36 -67.34 7.05
N ALA A 6 -41.06 -67.61 7.16
CA ALA A 6 -40.06 -66.68 7.67
C ALA A 6 -39.57 -65.74 6.55
N LEU A 7 -39.77 -64.42 6.76
CA LEU A 7 -39.24 -63.35 5.93
C LEU A 7 -37.74 -63.16 6.22
N MET A 8 -36.91 -63.43 5.21
CA MET A 8 -35.50 -63.05 5.25
C MET A 8 -35.32 -61.52 5.10
N ARG A 9 -34.72 -60.90 6.10
CA ARG A 9 -34.26 -59.50 6.04
C ARG A 9 -32.90 -59.45 5.36
N ASN A 10 -32.79 -58.63 4.31
CA ASN A 10 -31.51 -58.22 3.73
C ASN A 10 -30.71 -57.31 4.67
N PRO A 11 -29.36 -57.41 4.73
CA PRO A 11 -28.53 -56.50 5.50
C PRO A 11 -28.40 -55.15 4.79
N PRO A 12 -28.13 -54.03 5.54
CA PRO A 12 -28.01 -52.72 4.94
C PRO A 12 -26.68 -52.58 4.18
N SER A 13 -26.77 -52.01 2.98
CA SER A 13 -25.63 -51.67 2.13
C SER A 13 -24.72 -50.68 2.84
N LYS A 14 -23.44 -51.01 2.91
CA LYS A 14 -22.36 -50.08 3.39
C LYS A 14 -22.30 -48.86 2.51
N GLY A 15 -22.51 -47.68 3.11
CA GLY A 15 -22.35 -46.39 2.46
C GLY A 15 -20.92 -46.22 1.93
N GLN A 16 -20.80 -45.85 0.67
CA GLN A 16 -19.54 -45.36 0.11
C GLN A 16 -19.15 -44.04 0.80
N PRO A 17 -17.86 -43.81 1.08
CA PRO A 17 -17.41 -42.53 1.57
C PRO A 17 -17.58 -41.51 0.44
N SER A 18 -18.39 -40.48 0.69
CA SER A 18 -18.48 -39.31 -0.16
C SER A 18 -17.10 -38.59 -0.17
N LEU A 19 -16.52 -38.44 -1.34
CA LEU A 19 -15.35 -37.56 -1.58
C LEU A 19 -15.72 -36.12 -1.14
N PRO A 20 -14.85 -35.43 -0.44
CA PRO A 20 -15.09 -34.01 -0.12
C PRO A 20 -15.15 -33.23 -1.43
N SER A 21 -16.25 -32.54 -1.66
CA SER A 21 -16.40 -31.59 -2.75
C SER A 21 -15.35 -30.49 -2.58
N ALA A 22 -14.41 -30.42 -3.52
CA ALA A 22 -13.47 -29.30 -3.61
C ALA A 22 -14.27 -27.99 -3.69
N GLN A 23 -13.96 -27.06 -2.80
CA GLN A 23 -14.64 -25.77 -2.77
C GLN A 23 -14.26 -24.97 -4.03
N PRO A 24 -15.21 -24.26 -4.65
CA PRO A 24 -14.97 -23.55 -5.93
C PRO A 24 -13.95 -22.40 -5.84
N VAL A 25 -13.44 -22.09 -4.66
CA VAL A 25 -12.47 -21.01 -4.41
C VAL A 25 -11.05 -21.39 -4.84
N ASP A 26 -10.66 -22.67 -4.78
CA ASP A 26 -9.28 -23.09 -5.11
C ASP A 26 -9.00 -23.17 -6.62
N ILE A 27 -10.01 -23.38 -7.44
CA ILE A 27 -9.84 -23.48 -8.90
C ILE A 27 -9.59 -22.09 -9.51
N ALA A 28 -10.23 -21.04 -8.99
CA ALA A 28 -10.07 -19.67 -9.47
C ALA A 28 -8.68 -19.04 -9.13
N MET A 29 -7.98 -19.56 -8.12
CA MET A 29 -6.63 -19.11 -7.76
C MET A 29 -5.54 -19.70 -8.66
N SER A 30 -5.73 -20.91 -9.17
CA SER A 30 -4.75 -21.60 -10.03
C SER A 30 -4.61 -20.99 -11.44
N GLU A 31 -5.57 -20.16 -11.87
CA GLU A 31 -5.58 -19.54 -13.20
C GLU A 31 -5.02 -18.10 -13.21
N ARG A 32 -4.74 -17.49 -12.05
CA ARG A 32 -4.22 -16.14 -12.00
C ARG A 32 -2.74 -16.09 -12.39
N ARG A 33 -2.38 -15.07 -13.16
CA ARG A 33 -0.96 -14.81 -13.49
C ARG A 33 -0.16 -14.52 -12.24
N THR A 34 1.12 -14.89 -12.25
CA THR A 34 2.06 -14.42 -11.23
C THR A 34 2.27 -12.91 -11.33
N ALA A 35 2.71 -12.28 -10.25
CA ALA A 35 2.97 -10.83 -10.25
C ALA A 35 4.04 -10.45 -11.28
N GLU A 36 5.09 -11.26 -11.42
CA GLU A 36 6.15 -11.06 -12.41
C GLU A 36 5.58 -10.98 -13.84
N VAL A 37 4.79 -11.99 -14.23
CA VAL A 37 4.21 -12.06 -15.58
C VAL A 37 3.25 -10.90 -15.85
N GLU A 38 2.45 -10.54 -14.88
CA GLU A 38 1.51 -9.43 -15.03
C GLU A 38 2.25 -8.06 -15.08
N MET A 39 3.27 -7.88 -14.24
CA MET A 39 4.07 -6.65 -14.28
C MET A 39 4.82 -6.52 -15.59
N ALA A 40 5.45 -7.57 -16.12
CA ALA A 40 6.10 -7.53 -17.42
C ALA A 40 5.12 -7.17 -18.55
N ARG A 41 3.89 -7.71 -18.51
CA ARG A 41 2.82 -7.37 -19.47
C ARG A 41 2.44 -5.89 -19.41
N VAL A 42 2.18 -5.38 -18.22
CA VAL A 42 1.68 -4.01 -18.00
C VAL A 42 2.75 -2.98 -18.24
N LEU A 43 3.96 -3.21 -17.73
CA LEU A 43 5.09 -2.29 -17.83
C LEU A 43 5.77 -2.34 -19.21
N ARG A 44 5.49 -3.39 -20.00
CA ARG A 44 6.04 -3.60 -21.36
C ARG A 44 7.57 -3.55 -21.42
N THR A 45 8.19 -4.02 -20.37
CA THR A 45 9.65 -4.07 -20.21
C THR A 45 10.03 -5.25 -19.31
N GLU A 46 11.29 -5.57 -19.26
CA GLU A 46 11.87 -6.53 -18.34
C GLU A 46 12.41 -5.81 -17.08
N PRO A 47 12.44 -6.47 -15.92
CA PRO A 47 13.06 -5.90 -14.74
C PRO A 47 14.57 -5.68 -14.96
N THR A 48 15.10 -4.58 -14.46
CA THR A 48 16.55 -4.32 -14.51
C THR A 48 17.35 -5.30 -13.64
N ARG A 49 16.72 -5.75 -12.55
CA ARG A 49 17.23 -6.78 -11.63
C ARG A 49 16.07 -7.52 -11.04
N MET A 50 16.19 -8.82 -10.82
CA MET A 50 15.15 -9.62 -10.19
C MET A 50 15.74 -10.84 -9.50
N ALA A 51 15.22 -11.17 -8.33
CA ALA A 51 15.53 -12.41 -7.64
C ALA A 51 14.24 -12.91 -6.98
N LEU A 52 13.74 -14.04 -7.50
CA LEU A 52 12.56 -14.73 -7.00
C LEU A 52 12.96 -16.12 -6.52
N ASP A 53 12.23 -16.64 -5.54
CA ASP A 53 12.30 -18.05 -5.15
C ASP A 53 11.32 -18.91 -5.97
N SER A 54 11.27 -20.20 -5.69
CA SER A 54 10.39 -21.16 -6.37
C SER A 54 8.89 -20.90 -6.14
N SER A 55 8.52 -20.11 -5.14
CA SER A 55 7.14 -19.71 -4.88
C SER A 55 6.75 -18.42 -5.60
N GLY A 56 7.70 -17.77 -6.30
CA GLY A 56 7.54 -16.45 -6.88
C GLY A 56 7.65 -15.30 -5.88
N ALA A 57 8.01 -15.59 -4.62
CA ALA A 57 8.33 -14.55 -3.65
C ALA A 57 9.69 -13.95 -3.94
N GLY A 58 9.81 -12.64 -3.81
CA GLY A 58 11.09 -11.95 -3.99
C GLY A 58 10.96 -10.51 -4.44
N ILE A 59 12.06 -9.98 -4.94
CA ILE A 59 12.20 -8.55 -5.23
C ILE A 59 12.60 -8.37 -6.69
N ALA A 60 12.00 -7.37 -7.33
CA ALA A 60 12.30 -6.94 -8.68
C ALA A 60 12.49 -5.41 -8.73
N HIS A 61 13.49 -4.97 -9.48
CA HIS A 61 13.73 -3.56 -9.75
C HIS A 61 13.33 -3.24 -11.19
N TRP A 62 12.43 -2.29 -11.35
CA TRP A 62 11.88 -1.93 -12.65
C TRP A 62 12.16 -0.47 -12.99
N ARG A 63 12.45 -0.25 -14.27
CA ARG A 63 12.42 1.07 -14.90
C ARG A 63 11.50 0.99 -16.08
N HIS A 64 10.48 1.81 -16.12
CA HIS A 64 9.49 1.78 -17.19
C HIS A 64 9.07 3.18 -17.63
N ASP A 65 8.56 3.26 -18.84
CA ASP A 65 7.97 4.45 -19.42
C ASP A 65 6.64 4.80 -18.79
N PRO A 66 6.00 5.94 -19.15
CA PRO A 66 4.67 6.28 -18.68
C PRO A 66 3.68 5.12 -18.79
N LEU A 67 2.84 4.94 -17.79
CA LEU A 67 1.90 3.83 -17.69
C LEU A 67 0.45 4.31 -17.73
N HIS A 68 -0.33 3.79 -18.70
CA HIS A 68 -1.77 4.06 -18.85
C HIS A 68 -2.48 2.74 -19.15
N ASP A 69 -2.50 1.80 -18.17
CA ASP A 69 -2.99 0.45 -18.39
C ASP A 69 -3.70 -0.09 -17.13
N VAL A 70 -4.32 -1.25 -17.28
CA VAL A 70 -4.99 -1.98 -16.20
C VAL A 70 -4.07 -3.10 -15.72
N VAL A 71 -3.80 -3.13 -14.42
CA VAL A 71 -3.21 -4.27 -13.73
C VAL A 71 -4.33 -5.24 -13.41
N GLU A 72 -4.26 -6.42 -13.99
CA GLU A 72 -5.23 -7.50 -13.80
C GLU A 72 -4.96 -8.28 -12.50
N PRO A 73 -5.94 -9.07 -12.01
CA PRO A 73 -5.77 -9.84 -10.79
C PRO A 73 -4.58 -10.80 -10.85
N MET A 74 -3.70 -10.71 -9.84
CA MET A 74 -2.50 -11.52 -9.70
C MET A 74 -2.61 -12.52 -8.55
N SER A 75 -1.76 -13.55 -8.55
CA SER A 75 -1.65 -14.55 -7.48
C SER A 75 -0.73 -14.12 -6.33
N HIS A 76 -0.23 -12.90 -6.34
CA HIS A 76 0.69 -12.35 -5.34
C HIS A 76 0.24 -10.95 -4.93
N HIS A 77 0.54 -10.57 -3.71
CA HIS A 77 0.55 -9.15 -3.33
C HIS A 77 1.78 -8.48 -3.93
N VAL A 78 1.63 -7.23 -4.36
CA VAL A 78 2.75 -6.41 -4.84
C VAL A 78 2.89 -5.20 -3.95
N ILE A 79 4.06 -5.05 -3.34
CA ILE A 79 4.42 -3.92 -2.51
C ILE A 79 5.52 -3.14 -3.23
N MET A 80 5.32 -1.86 -3.46
CA MET A 80 6.25 -1.04 -4.24
C MET A 80 6.81 0.10 -3.42
N ALA A 81 8.12 0.34 -3.60
CA ALA A 81 8.82 1.53 -3.12
C ALA A 81 9.41 2.29 -4.31
N TYR A 82 9.29 3.60 -4.27
CA TYR A 82 9.68 4.48 -5.34
C TYR A 82 11.09 5.04 -5.16
N ASN A 83 11.89 5.02 -6.23
CA ASN A 83 13.28 5.48 -6.25
C ASN A 83 13.53 6.51 -7.36
N GLY A 84 12.69 7.52 -7.48
CA GLY A 84 12.83 8.46 -8.59
C GLY A 84 12.40 9.88 -8.25
N VAL A 85 12.22 10.69 -9.29
CA VAL A 85 11.76 12.06 -9.16
C VAL A 85 10.30 12.10 -8.76
N ILE A 86 9.97 13.04 -7.89
CA ILE A 86 8.60 13.25 -7.39
C ILE A 86 7.66 13.46 -8.57
N GLN A 87 6.62 12.62 -8.65
CA GLN A 87 5.59 12.75 -9.66
C GLN A 87 4.23 12.29 -9.14
N ARG A 88 3.18 12.75 -9.81
CA ARG A 88 1.82 12.35 -9.55
C ARG A 88 1.52 11.00 -10.19
N MET A 89 0.60 10.27 -9.56
CA MET A 89 -0.02 9.09 -10.11
C MET A 89 -1.52 9.08 -9.81
N GLU A 90 -2.30 8.46 -10.65
CA GLU A 90 -3.70 8.15 -10.40
C GLU A 90 -3.92 6.63 -10.47
N ARG A 91 -4.68 6.11 -9.52
CA ARG A 91 -5.12 4.71 -9.47
C ARG A 91 -6.62 4.65 -9.34
N ARG A 92 -7.27 3.87 -10.19
CA ARG A 92 -8.72 3.61 -10.14
C ARG A 92 -8.94 2.13 -9.85
N SER A 93 -9.68 1.85 -8.78
CA SER A 93 -10.06 0.49 -8.36
C SER A 93 -11.58 0.47 -8.17
N GLY A 94 -12.30 -0.26 -9.01
CA GLY A 94 -13.75 -0.23 -9.05
C GLY A 94 -14.31 1.18 -9.26
N LYS A 95 -15.13 1.66 -8.31
CA LYS A 95 -15.71 3.02 -8.33
C LYS A 95 -14.83 4.07 -7.64
N SER A 96 -13.73 3.66 -7.02
CA SER A 96 -12.85 4.55 -6.26
C SER A 96 -11.68 5.01 -7.12
N ALA A 97 -11.38 6.31 -7.07
CA ALA A 97 -10.17 6.88 -7.65
C ALA A 97 -9.29 7.44 -6.53
N SER A 98 -8.03 7.03 -6.52
CA SER A 98 -7.02 7.49 -5.57
C SER A 98 -5.93 8.22 -6.33
N ILE A 99 -5.63 9.43 -5.89
CA ILE A 99 -4.53 10.22 -6.43
C ILE A 99 -3.43 10.25 -5.39
N GLY A 100 -2.23 9.90 -5.81
CA GLY A 100 -1.06 9.92 -4.96
C GLY A 100 0.11 10.64 -5.62
N THR A 101 1.14 10.87 -4.82
CA THR A 101 2.40 11.43 -5.30
C THR A 101 3.50 10.41 -5.03
N PHE A 102 4.12 9.91 -6.08
CA PHE A 102 5.36 9.15 -5.97
C PHE A 102 6.45 10.03 -5.38
N ARG A 103 7.04 9.58 -4.29
CA ARG A 103 8.18 10.22 -3.61
C ARG A 103 8.87 9.20 -2.71
N PRO A 104 10.13 9.41 -2.35
CA PRO A 104 10.79 8.58 -1.37
C PRO A 104 10.00 8.51 -0.05
N GLY A 105 9.95 7.33 0.55
CA GLY A 105 9.26 7.10 1.82
C GLY A 105 7.76 6.80 1.72
N VAL A 106 7.20 6.66 0.50
CA VAL A 106 5.85 6.12 0.30
C VAL A 106 5.91 4.70 -0.21
N VAL A 107 4.85 3.95 0.05
CA VAL A 107 4.63 2.61 -0.49
C VAL A 107 3.30 2.55 -1.22
N ILE A 108 3.23 1.64 -2.17
CA ILE A 108 2.01 1.24 -2.85
C ILE A 108 1.81 -0.23 -2.56
N ILE A 109 0.57 -0.63 -2.28
CA ILE A 109 0.21 -2.03 -2.08
C ILE A 109 -0.93 -2.39 -3.02
N ILE A 110 -0.69 -3.39 -3.85
CA ILE A 110 -1.69 -4.05 -4.68
C ILE A 110 -1.95 -5.41 -4.04
N PRO A 111 -3.10 -5.60 -3.38
CA PRO A 111 -3.44 -6.89 -2.81
C PRO A 111 -3.60 -7.96 -3.89
N GLU A 112 -3.32 -9.22 -3.53
CA GLU A 112 -3.61 -10.38 -4.36
C GLU A 112 -5.07 -10.34 -4.83
N GLY A 113 -5.30 -10.67 -6.10
CA GLY A 113 -6.64 -10.74 -6.69
C GLY A 113 -7.31 -9.39 -6.95
N SER A 114 -6.68 -8.28 -6.63
CA SER A 114 -7.21 -6.95 -6.95
C SER A 114 -6.88 -6.52 -8.39
N SER A 115 -7.78 -5.73 -8.99
CA SER A 115 -7.57 -5.10 -10.30
C SER A 115 -7.64 -3.59 -10.16
N SER A 116 -6.78 -2.88 -10.89
CA SER A 116 -6.80 -1.42 -10.86
C SER A 116 -6.18 -0.81 -12.12
N ARG A 117 -6.77 0.29 -12.59
CA ARG A 117 -6.24 1.09 -13.69
C ARG A 117 -5.27 2.13 -13.15
N TRP A 118 -4.15 2.27 -13.83
CA TRP A 118 -3.08 3.18 -13.47
C TRP A 118 -2.86 4.24 -14.55
N ASP A 119 -2.63 5.46 -14.09
CA ASP A 119 -2.24 6.60 -14.92
C ASP A 119 -1.00 7.24 -14.29
N ILE A 120 0.15 7.03 -14.93
CA ILE A 120 1.47 7.50 -14.48
C ILE A 120 2.11 8.21 -15.67
N PRO A 121 2.18 9.55 -15.65
CA PRO A 121 2.51 10.33 -16.85
C PRO A 121 4.00 10.44 -17.17
N LYS A 122 4.90 9.97 -16.31
CA LYS A 122 6.36 10.05 -16.51
C LYS A 122 7.02 8.70 -16.24
N PRO A 123 8.24 8.48 -16.74
CA PRO A 123 9.01 7.28 -16.44
C PRO A 123 9.16 7.05 -14.94
N VAL A 124 9.19 5.79 -14.53
CA VAL A 124 9.24 5.35 -13.14
C VAL A 124 10.47 4.47 -12.92
N ASP A 125 11.11 4.69 -11.77
CA ASP A 125 12.11 3.81 -11.17
C ASP A 125 11.53 3.29 -9.86
N VAL A 126 11.26 1.98 -9.77
CA VAL A 126 10.50 1.36 -8.68
C VAL A 126 11.04 -0.01 -8.32
N VAL A 127 11.12 -0.27 -7.02
CA VAL A 127 11.41 -1.60 -6.48
C VAL A 127 10.11 -2.24 -6.01
N GLN A 128 9.88 -3.46 -6.43
CA GLN A 128 8.68 -4.24 -6.11
C GLN A 128 9.05 -5.49 -5.31
N LEU A 129 8.31 -5.75 -4.24
CA LEU A 129 8.28 -7.02 -3.52
C LEU A 129 7.06 -7.79 -4.01
N TYR A 130 7.27 -9.01 -4.48
CA TYR A 130 6.22 -9.98 -4.77
C TYR A 130 6.05 -10.91 -3.58
N LEU A 131 4.86 -10.96 -3.03
CA LEU A 131 4.62 -11.65 -1.77
C LEU A 131 3.41 -12.59 -1.90
N PRO A 132 3.63 -13.92 -2.02
CA PRO A 132 2.56 -14.90 -2.02
C PRO A 132 1.77 -14.84 -0.71
N ASN A 133 0.47 -15.06 -0.79
CA ASN A 133 -0.39 -15.13 0.40
C ASN A 133 0.04 -16.25 1.38
N ALA A 134 0.63 -17.33 0.86
CA ALA A 134 1.19 -18.41 1.66
C ALA A 134 2.31 -17.91 2.59
N THR A 135 3.19 -17.03 2.09
CA THR A 135 4.27 -16.43 2.91
C THR A 135 3.69 -15.53 4.00
N LEU A 136 2.68 -14.70 3.69
CA LEU A 136 2.01 -13.89 4.71
C LEU A 136 1.33 -14.74 5.77
N LYS A 137 0.62 -15.80 5.38
CA LYS A 137 -0.03 -16.74 6.30
C LYS A 137 0.98 -17.46 7.20
N ARG A 138 2.13 -17.88 6.65
CA ARG A 138 3.20 -18.49 7.44
C ARG A 138 3.72 -17.53 8.51
N VAL A 139 4.09 -16.31 8.10
CA VAL A 139 4.62 -15.28 9.03
C VAL A 139 3.56 -14.89 10.07
N ALA A 140 2.29 -14.77 9.69
CA ALA A 140 1.19 -14.53 10.63
C ALA A 140 1.05 -15.67 11.64
N GLY A 141 1.13 -16.93 11.19
CA GLY A 141 1.10 -18.12 12.06
C GLY A 141 2.26 -18.17 13.05
N GLU A 142 3.47 -17.88 12.61
CA GLU A 142 4.66 -17.77 13.47
C GLU A 142 4.51 -16.66 14.52
N ALA A 143 3.82 -15.57 14.17
CA ALA A 143 3.51 -14.47 15.10
C ALA A 143 2.29 -14.75 16.00
N GLY A 144 1.62 -15.90 15.88
CA GLY A 144 0.40 -16.22 16.64
C GLY A 144 -0.82 -15.40 16.26
N ILE A 145 -0.84 -14.78 15.07
CA ILE A 145 -1.97 -14.00 14.57
C ILE A 145 -3.00 -14.95 13.97
N ALA A 146 -4.15 -15.06 14.64
CA ALA A 146 -5.27 -15.88 14.15
C ALA A 146 -6.07 -15.12 13.08
N GLY A 147 -6.33 -15.76 11.94
CA GLY A 147 -7.17 -15.24 10.87
C GLY A 147 -6.39 -14.85 9.60
N ALA A 148 -7.11 -14.71 8.50
CA ALA A 148 -6.53 -14.21 7.26
C ALA A 148 -6.18 -12.73 7.41
N ALA A 149 -4.92 -12.40 7.27
CA ALA A 149 -4.47 -11.03 7.29
C ALA A 149 -4.58 -10.45 5.87
N ASP A 150 -5.75 -9.94 5.51
CA ASP A 150 -5.93 -9.28 4.23
C ASP A 150 -5.17 -7.96 4.20
N LEU A 151 -4.29 -7.81 3.23
CA LEU A 151 -3.59 -6.57 3.02
C LEU A 151 -4.53 -5.50 2.48
N LEU A 152 -4.43 -4.32 3.04
CA LEU A 152 -5.18 -3.17 2.56
C LEU A 152 -4.54 -2.59 1.30
N GLU A 153 -5.36 -2.28 0.31
CA GLU A 153 -4.93 -1.50 -0.84
C GLU A 153 -4.38 -0.13 -0.38
N ARG A 154 -3.20 0.23 -0.87
CA ARG A 154 -2.54 1.50 -0.55
C ARG A 154 -2.04 2.19 -1.81
N THR A 155 -2.28 3.49 -1.90
CA THR A 155 -1.82 4.33 -3.00
C THR A 155 -0.99 5.48 -2.43
N ALA A 156 0.34 5.46 -2.70
CA ALA A 156 1.31 6.44 -2.18
C ALA A 156 1.21 6.67 -0.66
N HIS A 157 1.02 5.59 0.10
CA HIS A 157 0.87 5.65 1.55
C HIS A 157 2.23 5.90 2.23
N PRO A 158 2.34 6.85 3.19
CA PRO A 158 3.58 7.09 3.91
C PRO A 158 3.98 5.87 4.76
N ASP A 159 5.05 5.20 4.37
CA ASP A 159 5.76 4.19 5.17
C ASP A 159 7.26 4.22 4.84
N PRO A 160 8.02 5.11 5.45
CA PRO A 160 9.44 5.27 5.16
C PRO A 160 10.27 4.07 5.62
N ILE A 161 9.78 3.25 6.54
CA ILE A 161 10.49 2.06 7.01
C ILE A 161 10.44 0.98 5.93
N THR A 162 9.23 0.59 5.49
CA THR A 162 9.06 -0.39 4.42
C THR A 162 9.74 0.08 3.13
N SER A 163 9.58 1.36 2.78
CA SER A 163 10.22 1.94 1.60
C SER A 163 11.74 1.81 1.63
N ARG A 164 12.40 2.18 2.74
CA ARG A 164 13.86 2.08 2.88
C ARG A 164 14.35 0.63 2.85
N LEU A 165 13.67 -0.26 3.58
CA LEU A 165 14.03 -1.68 3.60
C LEU A 165 13.98 -2.29 2.19
N LEU A 166 12.91 -1.99 1.45
CA LEU A 166 12.72 -2.52 0.11
C LEU A 166 13.75 -1.96 -0.88
N LEU A 167 14.03 -0.66 -0.83
CA LEU A 167 15.05 -0.04 -1.68
C LEU A 167 16.46 -0.58 -1.37
N SER A 168 16.82 -0.73 -0.08
CA SER A 168 18.11 -1.30 0.33
C SER A 168 18.25 -2.78 -0.08
N ALA A 169 17.15 -3.52 -0.08
CA ALA A 169 17.15 -4.92 -0.53
C ALA A 169 17.43 -5.05 -2.03
N ALA A 170 17.02 -4.08 -2.84
CA ALA A 170 17.27 -4.06 -4.27
C ALA A 170 18.78 -3.95 -4.61
N ASP A 171 19.56 -3.28 -3.75
CA ASP A 171 21.01 -3.15 -3.94
C ASP A 171 21.76 -4.48 -3.76
N ALA A 172 21.13 -5.45 -3.09
CA ALA A 172 21.71 -6.77 -2.83
C ALA A 172 21.18 -7.87 -3.78
N LEU A 173 20.53 -7.50 -4.90
CA LEU A 173 19.97 -8.49 -5.84
C LEU A 173 21.03 -9.16 -6.74
N ASP A 174 22.21 -8.59 -6.88
CA ASP A 174 23.22 -9.04 -7.85
C ASP A 174 24.04 -10.26 -7.37
N GLY A 175 23.89 -10.69 -6.12
CA GLY A 175 24.62 -11.84 -5.57
C GLY A 175 23.96 -13.19 -5.90
N ASN A 176 24.78 -14.19 -6.25
CA ASN A 176 24.34 -15.56 -6.56
C ASN A 176 24.85 -16.61 -5.57
N GLY A 177 25.47 -16.19 -4.48
CA GLY A 177 25.99 -17.08 -3.46
C GLY A 177 24.91 -17.65 -2.53
N VAL A 178 25.27 -18.67 -1.75
CA VAL A 178 24.37 -19.29 -0.76
C VAL A 178 23.91 -18.26 0.28
N LEU A 179 24.80 -17.38 0.72
CA LEU A 179 24.49 -16.32 1.68
C LEU A 179 23.56 -15.26 1.08
N ASP A 180 23.69 -14.95 -0.22
CA ASP A 180 22.81 -14.03 -0.90
C ASP A 180 21.38 -14.57 -0.99
N THR A 181 21.23 -15.87 -1.22
CA THR A 181 19.93 -16.55 -1.20
C THR A 181 19.31 -16.51 0.19
N LEU A 182 20.10 -16.82 1.24
CA LEU A 182 19.64 -16.72 2.62
C LEU A 182 19.24 -15.28 2.98
N PHE A 183 20.05 -14.31 2.60
CA PHE A 183 19.77 -12.89 2.82
C PHE A 183 18.44 -12.48 2.19
N ARG A 184 18.19 -12.85 0.92
CA ARG A 184 16.94 -12.55 0.23
C ARG A 184 15.72 -13.16 0.94
N HIS A 185 15.80 -14.40 1.40
CA HIS A 185 14.73 -15.02 2.20
C HIS A 185 14.45 -14.24 3.49
N GLN A 186 15.51 -13.91 4.24
CA GLN A 186 15.36 -13.16 5.49
C GLN A 186 14.78 -11.76 5.27
N VAL A 187 15.20 -11.08 4.21
CA VAL A 187 14.64 -9.75 3.85
C VAL A 187 13.18 -9.87 3.43
N THR A 188 12.81 -10.90 2.69
CA THR A 188 11.40 -11.15 2.32
C THR A 188 10.54 -11.38 3.56
N ASP A 189 11.00 -12.18 4.51
CA ASP A 189 10.30 -12.44 5.78
C ASP A 189 10.21 -11.18 6.65
N LEU A 190 11.29 -10.40 6.72
CA LEU A 190 11.29 -9.11 7.43
C LEU A 190 10.27 -8.14 6.83
N LEU A 191 10.23 -8.03 5.51
CA LEU A 191 9.27 -7.19 4.79
C LEU A 191 7.84 -7.71 4.96
N ALA A 192 7.61 -9.03 4.89
CA ALA A 192 6.31 -9.65 5.15
C ALA A 192 5.82 -9.34 6.57
N THR A 193 6.68 -9.48 7.57
CA THR A 193 6.38 -9.13 8.98
C THR A 193 6.02 -7.65 9.10
N ARG A 194 6.78 -6.79 8.47
CA ARG A 194 6.54 -5.34 8.50
C ARG A 194 5.21 -4.97 7.83
N VAL A 195 4.92 -5.56 6.67
CA VAL A 195 3.69 -5.31 5.92
C VAL A 195 2.47 -5.82 6.68
N LEU A 196 2.54 -7.00 7.30
CA LEU A 196 1.51 -7.51 8.19
C LEU A 196 1.22 -6.54 9.34
N ALA A 197 2.27 -6.06 10.01
CA ALA A 197 2.12 -5.17 11.16
C ALA A 197 1.54 -3.79 10.80
N ALA A 198 1.76 -3.30 9.58
CA ALA A 198 1.43 -1.93 9.20
C ALA A 198 0.26 -1.79 8.24
N HIS A 199 -0.09 -2.83 7.48
CA HIS A 199 -0.98 -2.71 6.32
C HIS A 199 -2.09 -3.76 6.25
N THR A 200 -2.43 -4.43 7.35
CA THR A 200 -3.57 -5.35 7.40
C THR A 200 -4.84 -4.64 7.89
N GLY A 201 -6.01 -5.13 7.46
CA GLY A 201 -7.32 -4.63 7.91
C GLY A 201 -7.73 -5.14 9.30
N SER A 202 -7.09 -6.19 9.79
CA SER A 202 -7.25 -6.63 11.17
C SER A 202 -6.62 -5.57 12.06
N LEU A 203 -7.30 -5.21 13.14
CA LEU A 203 -6.73 -4.40 14.21
C LEU A 203 -5.49 -5.14 14.78
N ALA A 204 -4.40 -5.13 14.01
CA ALA A 204 -3.10 -5.27 14.59
C ALA A 204 -3.10 -4.20 15.67
N THR A 205 -3.19 -4.62 16.92
CA THR A 205 -2.95 -3.75 18.06
C THR A 205 -1.75 -2.91 17.66
N PHE A 206 -2.00 -1.62 17.44
CA PHE A 206 -0.92 -0.67 17.20
C PHE A 206 0.03 -0.83 18.36
N HIS A 207 1.06 -1.66 18.19
CA HIS A 207 2.20 -1.56 19.07
C HIS A 207 2.77 -0.18 18.78
N PRO A 208 2.76 0.73 19.75
CA PRO A 208 3.37 2.02 19.55
C PRO A 208 4.78 1.73 19.05
N THR A 209 5.12 2.19 17.85
CA THR A 209 6.51 2.19 17.39
C THR A 209 7.32 2.77 18.54
N MET A 210 8.34 2.05 19.03
CA MET A 210 9.16 2.54 20.14
C MET A 210 9.58 3.98 19.80
N GLY A 211 9.03 4.96 20.54
CA GLY A 211 9.22 6.40 20.25
C GLY A 211 8.12 7.10 19.44
N GLY A 212 7.07 6.39 18.95
CA GLY A 212 5.92 6.98 18.27
C GLY A 212 4.83 7.51 19.22
N LEU A 213 3.85 8.23 18.67
CA LEU A 213 2.64 8.64 19.40
C LEU A 213 1.70 7.44 19.59
N SER A 214 0.98 7.41 20.72
CA SER A 214 -0.09 6.43 20.88
C SER A 214 -1.19 6.65 19.82
N PRO A 215 -1.93 5.61 19.39
CA PRO A 215 -2.95 5.73 18.34
C PRO A 215 -3.98 6.82 18.63
N LYS A 216 -4.43 6.94 19.88
CA LYS A 216 -5.39 7.96 20.31
C LYS A 216 -4.82 9.37 20.18
N VAL A 217 -3.57 9.58 20.57
CA VAL A 217 -2.89 10.86 20.48
C VAL A 217 -2.60 11.22 19.02
N LEU A 218 -2.19 10.23 18.21
CA LEU A 218 -1.96 10.42 16.78
C LEU A 218 -3.24 10.82 16.04
N LEU A 219 -4.35 10.10 16.26
CA LEU A 219 -5.63 10.44 15.65
C LEU A 219 -6.07 11.86 16.01
N ARG A 220 -6.00 12.23 17.29
CA ARG A 220 -6.33 13.58 17.75
C ARG A 220 -5.43 14.64 17.13
N ALA A 221 -4.13 14.39 17.02
CA ALA A 221 -3.21 15.30 16.36
C ALA A 221 -3.53 15.46 14.86
N ILE A 222 -3.85 14.38 14.17
CA ILE A 222 -4.27 14.40 12.77
C ILE A 222 -5.59 15.14 12.57
N GLU A 223 -6.58 14.90 13.41
CA GLU A 223 -7.87 15.62 13.37
C GLU A 223 -7.66 17.11 13.54
N ARG A 224 -6.84 17.50 14.49
CA ARG A 224 -6.53 18.92 14.74
C ARG A 224 -5.75 19.55 13.57
N LEU A 225 -4.78 18.84 13.00
CA LEU A 225 -4.08 19.27 11.78
C LEU A 225 -5.01 19.44 10.58
N ARG A 226 -6.11 18.67 10.51
CA ARG A 226 -7.12 18.77 9.45
C ARG A 226 -8.10 19.91 9.65
N SER A 227 -8.47 20.19 10.89
CA SER A 227 -9.47 21.21 11.23
C SER A 227 -8.93 22.63 11.24
N ASP A 228 -7.63 22.82 11.43
CA ASP A 228 -7.02 24.14 11.45
C ASP A 228 -6.78 24.65 10.03
N SER A 229 -7.61 25.63 9.61
CA SER A 229 -7.49 26.33 8.33
C SER A 229 -6.29 27.31 8.33
N ASP A 230 -5.79 27.69 9.50
CA ASP A 230 -4.67 28.62 9.61
C ASP A 230 -3.33 27.97 9.24
N ALA A 231 -2.51 28.74 8.52
CA ALA A 231 -1.22 28.28 8.00
C ALA A 231 -0.22 27.87 9.09
N ASP A 232 -0.44 28.30 10.33
CA ASP A 232 0.39 28.04 11.50
C ASP A 232 -0.39 27.23 12.56
N VAL A 233 -0.55 25.94 12.31
CA VAL A 233 -0.93 25.03 13.41
C VAL A 233 0.17 25.10 14.45
N SER A 234 -0.16 25.59 15.65
CA SER A 234 0.80 25.69 16.75
C SER A 234 1.28 24.28 17.15
N LEU A 235 2.52 23.97 16.79
CA LEU A 235 3.15 22.72 17.20
C LEU A 235 3.23 22.61 18.73
N ASP A 236 3.27 23.75 19.43
CA ASP A 236 3.31 23.78 20.89
C ASP A 236 1.96 23.34 21.47
N ALA A 237 0.84 23.72 20.84
CA ALA A 237 -0.49 23.25 21.23
C ALA A 237 -0.65 21.75 20.98
N LEU A 238 -0.23 21.24 19.81
CA LEU A 238 -0.25 19.81 19.53
C LEU A 238 0.63 18.99 20.47
N ALA A 239 1.80 19.51 20.81
CA ALA A 239 2.71 18.88 21.75
C ALA A 239 2.14 18.88 23.18
N SER A 240 1.55 20.00 23.62
CA SER A 240 0.87 20.10 24.90
C SER A 240 -0.29 19.13 25.03
N ASP A 241 -1.14 18.99 23.99
CA ASP A 241 -2.24 18.02 23.95
C ASP A 241 -1.74 16.56 24.03
N ALA A 242 -0.53 16.31 23.56
CA ALA A 242 0.13 15.01 23.64
C ALA A 242 0.89 14.77 24.95
N GLY A 243 1.00 15.78 25.82
CA GLY A 243 1.82 15.73 27.03
C GLY A 243 3.31 15.63 26.74
N LEU A 244 3.78 16.16 25.61
CA LEU A 244 5.15 16.07 25.13
C LEU A 244 5.75 17.47 24.91
N SER A 245 7.09 17.57 24.96
CA SER A 245 7.75 18.74 24.43
C SER A 245 7.61 18.79 22.90
N ARG A 246 7.66 19.97 22.31
CA ARG A 246 7.60 20.18 20.86
C ARG A 246 8.57 19.29 20.08
N PHE A 247 9.79 19.16 20.56
CA PHE A 247 10.81 18.30 19.93
C PHE A 247 10.42 16.82 19.96
N HIS A 248 10.00 16.32 21.12
CA HIS A 248 9.56 14.94 21.29
C HIS A 248 8.29 14.65 20.49
N PHE A 249 7.33 15.57 20.46
CA PHE A 249 6.12 15.45 19.65
C PHE A 249 6.45 15.33 18.14
N CYS A 250 7.27 16.24 17.60
CA CYS A 250 7.66 16.22 16.19
C CYS A 250 8.37 14.93 15.82
N ARG A 251 9.25 14.42 16.67
CA ARG A 251 9.94 13.15 16.49
C ARG A 251 8.96 11.97 16.52
N ALA A 252 8.14 11.90 17.56
CA ALA A 252 7.17 10.81 17.74
C ALA A 252 6.09 10.82 16.63
N PHE A 253 5.63 11.99 16.20
CA PHE A 253 4.73 12.13 15.06
C PHE A 253 5.38 11.64 13.76
N LYS A 254 6.66 12.00 13.54
CA LYS A 254 7.42 11.52 12.37
C LYS A 254 7.65 10.01 12.42
N GLU A 255 7.93 9.44 13.58
CA GLU A 255 8.04 7.99 13.75
C GLU A 255 6.70 7.29 13.43
N SER A 256 5.57 7.88 13.84
CA SER A 256 4.23 7.33 13.60
C SER A 256 3.73 7.49 12.15
N THR A 257 4.07 8.59 11.48
CA THR A 257 3.49 8.95 10.16
C THR A 257 4.50 8.96 9.01
N GLY A 258 5.78 8.84 9.33
CA GLY A 258 6.87 9.00 8.36
C GLY A 258 7.17 10.45 7.99
N LEU A 259 6.37 11.42 8.44
CA LEU A 259 6.47 12.84 8.09
C LEU A 259 6.48 13.71 9.34
N SER A 260 7.21 14.83 9.30
CA SER A 260 7.01 15.85 10.31
C SER A 260 5.59 16.42 10.21
N PRO A 261 5.01 16.99 11.31
CA PRO A 261 3.65 17.54 11.28
C PRO A 261 3.42 18.55 10.14
N HIS A 262 4.36 19.47 9.93
CA HIS A 262 4.28 20.42 8.81
C HIS A 262 4.37 19.76 7.42
N ALA A 263 5.19 18.73 7.27
CA ALA A 263 5.28 18.01 6.00
C ALA A 263 3.99 17.22 5.72
N TRP A 264 3.42 16.64 6.77
CA TRP A 264 2.15 15.93 6.71
C TRP A 264 1.00 16.87 6.32
N LEU A 265 0.90 18.03 6.98
CA LEU A 265 -0.12 19.05 6.69
C LEU A 265 0.00 19.57 5.25
N ARG A 266 1.23 19.88 4.80
CA ARG A 266 1.45 20.31 3.41
C ARG A 266 0.99 19.27 2.39
N GLN A 267 1.25 18.00 2.66
CA GLN A 267 0.79 16.92 1.78
C GLN A 267 -0.73 16.81 1.78
N HIS A 268 -1.35 16.84 2.96
CA HIS A 268 -2.80 16.78 3.08
C HIS A 268 -3.49 17.93 2.34
N ARG A 269 -2.99 19.17 2.51
CA ARG A 269 -3.48 20.34 1.77
C ARG A 269 -3.30 20.21 0.25
N LEU A 270 -2.20 19.59 -0.21
CA LEU A 270 -2.00 19.30 -1.61
C LEU A 270 -3.06 18.32 -2.14
N GLU A 271 -3.33 17.25 -1.42
CA GLU A 271 -4.36 16.27 -1.78
C GLU A 271 -5.75 16.93 -1.84
N GLN A 272 -6.09 17.78 -0.88
CA GLN A 272 -7.31 18.57 -0.90
C GLN A 272 -7.35 19.52 -2.10
N ALA A 273 -6.25 20.23 -2.38
CA ALA A 273 -6.14 21.11 -3.54
C ALA A 273 -6.43 20.37 -4.86
N MET A 274 -5.86 19.19 -5.02
CA MET A 274 -6.04 18.36 -6.20
C MET A 274 -7.49 17.91 -6.36
N ASN A 275 -8.17 17.57 -5.27
CA ASN A 275 -9.58 17.22 -5.28
C ASN A 275 -10.46 18.44 -5.65
N MET A 276 -10.25 19.58 -5.00
CA MET A 276 -11.01 20.81 -5.32
C MET A 276 -10.81 21.26 -6.75
N LEU A 277 -9.57 21.24 -7.27
CA LEU A 277 -9.28 21.59 -8.65
C LEU A 277 -9.97 20.64 -9.65
N ARG A 278 -10.18 19.39 -9.29
CA ARG A 278 -10.85 18.38 -10.12
C ARG A 278 -12.38 18.50 -10.08
N GLU A 279 -12.93 18.72 -8.87
CA GLU A 279 -14.34 18.57 -8.58
C GLU A 279 -15.12 19.89 -8.65
N SER A 280 -14.43 21.04 -8.58
CA SER A 280 -15.08 22.36 -8.63
C SER A 280 -14.52 23.26 -9.72
N ASP A 281 -15.35 24.22 -10.12
CA ASP A 281 -14.99 25.33 -11.02
C ASP A 281 -14.44 26.56 -10.27
N ASP A 282 -14.26 26.43 -8.96
CA ASP A 282 -13.82 27.53 -8.12
C ASP A 282 -12.54 28.18 -8.67
N PRO A 283 -12.43 29.50 -8.63
CA PRO A 283 -11.19 30.19 -8.97
C PRO A 283 -10.02 29.66 -8.14
N VAL A 284 -8.85 29.57 -8.74
CA VAL A 284 -7.63 29.08 -8.05
C VAL A 284 -7.32 29.92 -6.79
N VAL A 285 -7.68 31.21 -6.82
CA VAL A 285 -7.52 32.10 -5.66
C VAL A 285 -8.42 31.67 -4.49
N SER A 286 -9.65 31.24 -4.76
CA SER A 286 -10.59 30.76 -3.74
C SER A 286 -10.10 29.44 -3.13
N ILE A 287 -9.61 28.53 -3.96
CA ILE A 287 -9.00 27.28 -3.49
C ILE A 287 -7.77 27.56 -2.63
N ALA A 288 -6.91 28.49 -3.05
CA ALA A 288 -5.75 28.90 -2.25
C ALA A 288 -6.14 29.41 -0.87
N ALA A 289 -7.15 30.28 -0.82
CA ALA A 289 -7.69 30.83 0.43
C ALA A 289 -8.31 29.74 1.32
N ALA A 290 -9.13 28.85 0.75
CA ALA A 290 -9.75 27.73 1.47
C ALA A 290 -8.73 26.76 2.08
N LEU A 291 -7.53 26.67 1.49
CA LEU A 291 -6.44 25.83 1.97
C LEU A 291 -5.45 26.59 2.90
N GLY A 292 -5.79 27.83 3.29
CA GLY A 292 -4.98 28.62 4.23
C GLY A 292 -3.71 29.20 3.64
N TYR A 293 -3.62 29.38 2.32
CA TYR A 293 -2.49 30.09 1.70
C TYR A 293 -2.72 31.60 1.70
N SER A 294 -1.69 32.35 2.04
CA SER A 294 -1.72 33.82 2.08
C SER A 294 -1.92 34.48 0.71
N SER A 295 -1.66 33.73 -0.38
CA SER A 295 -1.86 34.22 -1.74
C SER A 295 -1.94 33.08 -2.75
N GLN A 296 -2.60 33.33 -3.89
CA GLN A 296 -2.61 32.41 -5.03
C GLN A 296 -1.19 32.10 -5.53
N THR A 297 -0.28 33.06 -5.49
CA THR A 297 1.13 32.88 -5.92
C THR A 297 1.86 31.92 -5.00
N ALA A 298 1.70 32.08 -3.68
CA ALA A 298 2.28 31.15 -2.69
C ALA A 298 1.74 29.73 -2.86
N PHE A 299 0.44 29.59 -3.07
CA PHE A 299 -0.20 28.32 -3.38
C PHE A 299 0.35 27.71 -4.67
N ALA A 300 0.38 28.47 -5.78
CA ALA A 300 0.84 27.99 -7.07
C ALA A 300 2.32 27.53 -7.02
N ALA A 301 3.16 28.26 -6.32
CA ALA A 301 4.57 27.89 -6.10
C ALA A 301 4.69 26.58 -5.31
N ALA A 302 3.95 26.45 -4.20
CA ALA A 302 3.92 25.24 -3.38
C ALA A 302 3.39 24.03 -4.16
N PHE A 303 2.29 24.22 -4.89
CA PHE A 303 1.66 23.19 -5.72
C PHE A 303 2.62 22.73 -6.81
N ARG A 304 3.23 23.66 -7.57
CA ARG A 304 4.20 23.34 -8.62
C ARG A 304 5.46 22.63 -8.07
N LYS A 305 5.95 23.04 -6.91
CA LYS A 305 7.09 22.37 -6.27
C LYS A 305 6.80 20.90 -5.96
N LEU A 306 5.57 20.56 -5.62
CA LEU A 306 5.17 19.22 -5.22
C LEU A 306 4.66 18.36 -6.39
N THR A 307 4.06 18.97 -7.43
CA THR A 307 3.44 18.25 -8.56
C THR A 307 4.19 18.41 -9.87
N GLY A 308 5.07 19.39 -9.98
CA GLY A 308 5.79 19.73 -11.20
C GLY A 308 5.02 20.63 -12.17
N GLU A 309 3.76 20.95 -11.91
CA GLU A 309 2.87 21.77 -12.78
C GLU A 309 2.08 22.78 -11.95
N THR A 310 1.56 23.82 -12.59
CA THR A 310 0.73 24.83 -11.92
C THR A 310 -0.70 24.27 -11.65
N PRO A 311 -1.44 24.84 -10.67
CA PRO A 311 -2.83 24.45 -10.43
C PRO A 311 -3.73 24.56 -11.66
N SER A 312 -3.53 25.59 -12.49
CA SER A 312 -4.31 25.81 -13.71
C SER A 312 -3.99 24.79 -14.81
N GLU A 313 -2.71 24.45 -14.99
CA GLU A 313 -2.28 23.39 -15.91
C GLU A 313 -2.84 22.06 -15.46
N TRP A 314 -2.76 21.78 -14.17
CA TRP A 314 -3.28 20.56 -13.56
C TRP A 314 -4.80 20.43 -13.77
N ARG A 315 -5.58 21.51 -13.51
CA ARG A 315 -7.04 21.54 -13.74
C ARG A 315 -7.38 21.24 -15.20
N ARG A 316 -6.70 21.93 -16.14
CA ARG A 316 -6.94 21.77 -17.59
C ARG A 316 -6.67 20.33 -18.05
N ARG A 317 -5.67 19.68 -17.47
CA ARG A 317 -5.32 18.30 -17.82
C ARG A 317 -6.30 17.27 -17.24
N MET A 318 -6.98 17.63 -16.14
CA MET A 318 -7.89 16.72 -15.43
C MET A 318 -9.34 16.77 -15.92
N ARG A 319 -9.65 17.73 -16.80
CA ARG A 319 -10.94 17.90 -17.48
C ARG A 319 -10.85 17.52 -18.94
#